data_02d8abeb2e03a0ae1a913c019e404027
#
_entry.id   02d8abeb2e03a0ae1a913c019e404027
#
_cell.length_a   1.000
_cell.length_b   1.000
_cell.length_c   1.000
_cell.angle_alpha   90.00
_cell.angle_beta   90.00
_cell.angle_gamma   90.00
#
_symmetry.space_group_name_H-M   'P 1'
#
loop_
_entity.id
_entity.type
_entity.pdbx_description
1 polymer ?
#
loop_
_entity_poly.entity_id
_entity_poly.type
_entity_poly.pdbx_seq_one_letter_code
_entity_poly.pdbx_strand_id
1 'polypeptide(L)'
;LMFHDTGKLDRLGEPIMKVKLREPSAKLDAFMDWAEDVKGPVVVFSQSVGMINLAAARLDASGARIGVYTGQTPDRVRQSIIDDFQAGKLDFFLGTIKAGGEGITLTTSSTMAFFDRAWGPFRNKQAEDRTHRAGQKNAVQIVDFFAPGTVDSRVRNTNIDKWATLKLILGDDREGV
;
A
#
# COMPACT_ATOMS: atom_id res chain seq x y z
N LEU A 1 -1.25 -12.37 -14.36
CA LEU A 1 0.18 -12.07 -14.37
C LEU A 1 0.76 -12.56 -15.69
N MET A 2 1.31 -11.69 -16.50
CA MET A 2 2.11 -12.09 -17.67
C MET A 2 3.57 -11.72 -17.41
N PHE A 3 4.45 -12.67 -17.63
CA PHE A 3 5.88 -12.40 -17.67
C PHE A 3 6.21 -11.83 -19.04
N HIS A 4 6.91 -10.73 -19.07
CA HIS A 4 7.39 -10.07 -20.28
C HIS A 4 8.92 -10.09 -20.26
N ASP A 5 9.51 -10.64 -21.31
CA ASP A 5 10.95 -10.56 -21.52
C ASP A 5 11.32 -9.09 -21.79
N THR A 6 12.27 -8.58 -21.02
CA THR A 6 12.73 -7.19 -21.16
C THR A 6 13.76 -7.02 -22.25
N GLY A 7 14.21 -8.11 -22.87
CA GLY A 7 15.34 -8.13 -23.80
C GLY A 7 16.70 -7.83 -23.14
N LYS A 8 16.73 -7.81 -21.79
CA LYS A 8 17.94 -7.61 -20.99
C LYS A 8 18.31 -8.89 -20.27
N LEU A 9 19.59 -9.13 -20.11
CA LEU A 9 20.13 -10.24 -19.33
C LEU A 9 20.57 -9.75 -17.95
N ASP A 10 20.45 -10.61 -16.96
CA ASP A 10 21.02 -10.39 -15.63
C ASP A 10 22.54 -10.66 -15.61
N ARG A 11 23.15 -10.62 -14.41
CA ARG A 11 24.59 -10.85 -14.24
C ARG A 11 25.03 -12.29 -14.55
N LEU A 12 24.10 -13.22 -14.63
CA LEU A 12 24.31 -14.64 -14.93
C LEU A 12 24.00 -14.97 -16.39
N GLY A 13 23.58 -13.98 -17.19
CA GLY A 13 23.20 -14.16 -18.59
C GLY A 13 21.77 -14.65 -18.80
N GLU A 14 20.93 -14.68 -17.74
CA GLU A 14 19.54 -15.10 -17.82
C GLU A 14 18.61 -13.93 -18.21
N PRO A 15 17.54 -14.17 -18.98
CA PRO A 15 16.60 -13.13 -19.35
C PRO A 15 15.93 -12.49 -18.15
N ILE A 16 16.00 -11.17 -18.05
CA ILE A 16 15.28 -10.43 -17.00
C ILE A 16 13.80 -10.36 -17.37
N MET A 17 13.00 -11.17 -16.71
CA MET A 17 11.55 -11.17 -16.86
C MET A 17 10.90 -10.10 -15.99
N LYS A 18 10.11 -9.22 -16.58
CA LYS A 18 9.25 -8.29 -15.83
C LYS A 18 7.83 -8.81 -15.77
N VAL A 19 7.23 -8.67 -14.59
CA VAL A 19 5.81 -8.93 -14.39
C VAL A 19 5.03 -7.73 -14.88
N LYS A 20 4.18 -7.92 -15.88
CA LYS A 20 3.21 -6.91 -16.31
C LYS A 20 1.87 -7.22 -15.64
N LEU A 21 1.42 -6.29 -14.81
CA LEU A 21 0.06 -6.34 -14.29
C LEU A 21 -0.91 -6.11 -15.44
N ARG A 22 -1.98 -6.87 -15.48
CA ARG A 22 -2.98 -6.81 -16.54
C ARG A 22 -4.36 -6.88 -15.93
N GLU A 23 -5.27 -6.12 -16.47
CA GLU A 23 -6.69 -6.24 -16.19
C GLU A 23 -7.31 -7.42 -16.98
N PRO A 24 -8.38 -8.05 -16.46
CA PRO A 24 -9.08 -7.72 -15.21
C PRO A 24 -8.32 -8.15 -13.96
N SER A 25 -8.55 -7.44 -12.84
CA SER A 25 -7.96 -7.72 -11.52
C SER A 25 -9.03 -7.74 -10.45
N ALA A 26 -9.39 -8.93 -9.95
CA ALA A 26 -10.41 -9.08 -8.91
C ALA A 26 -10.13 -8.24 -7.64
N LYS A 27 -8.85 -8.05 -7.28
CA LYS A 27 -8.49 -7.17 -6.18
C LYS A 27 -8.81 -5.70 -6.47
N LEU A 28 -8.51 -5.27 -7.68
CA LEU A 28 -8.75 -3.88 -8.08
C LEU A 28 -10.25 -3.62 -8.24
N ASP A 29 -11.00 -4.61 -8.75
CA ASP A 29 -12.45 -4.52 -8.86
C ASP A 29 -13.08 -4.43 -7.47
N ALA A 30 -12.73 -5.31 -6.54
CA ALA A 30 -13.20 -5.26 -5.15
C ALA A 30 -12.79 -3.95 -4.43
N PHE A 31 -11.61 -3.42 -4.75
CA PHE A 31 -11.21 -2.12 -4.21
C PHE A 31 -12.08 -0.98 -4.75
N MET A 32 -12.39 -0.98 -6.05
CA MET A 32 -13.23 0.07 -6.65
C MET A 32 -14.65 0.03 -6.08
N ASP A 33 -15.25 -1.17 -5.96
CA ASP A 33 -16.56 -1.34 -5.34
C ASP A 33 -16.57 -0.81 -3.89
N TRP A 34 -15.54 -1.14 -3.12
CA TRP A 34 -15.42 -0.65 -1.75
C TRP A 34 -15.17 0.87 -1.70
N ALA A 35 -14.39 1.41 -2.63
CA ALA A 35 -14.04 2.84 -2.68
C ALA A 35 -15.23 3.75 -2.95
N GLU A 36 -16.30 3.25 -3.61
CA GLU A 36 -17.54 3.99 -3.84
C GLU A 36 -18.31 4.25 -2.53
N ASP A 37 -18.21 3.33 -1.56
CA ASP A 37 -18.95 3.41 -0.30
C ASP A 37 -18.15 4.07 0.84
N VAL A 38 -16.83 4.19 0.70
CA VAL A 38 -15.98 4.69 1.78
C VAL A 38 -16.17 6.20 1.97
N LYS A 39 -16.22 6.64 3.22
CA LYS A 39 -16.38 8.05 3.57
C LYS A 39 -15.07 8.65 4.06
N GLY A 40 -14.76 9.83 3.56
CA GLY A 40 -13.56 10.60 3.93
C GLY A 40 -12.28 10.16 3.18
N PRO A 41 -11.16 10.80 3.49
CA PRO A 41 -9.90 10.53 2.81
C PRO A 41 -9.37 9.14 3.14
N VAL A 42 -8.79 8.46 2.15
CA VAL A 42 -8.26 7.10 2.25
C VAL A 42 -6.78 7.06 1.92
N VAL A 43 -6.01 6.35 2.72
CA VAL A 43 -4.62 6.00 2.41
C VAL A 43 -4.57 4.59 1.82
N VAL A 44 -3.96 4.43 0.65
CA VAL A 44 -3.86 3.15 -0.06
C VAL A 44 -2.40 2.78 -0.25
N PHE A 45 -2.01 1.59 0.17
CA PHE A 45 -0.66 1.08 0.01
C PHE A 45 -0.58 -0.20 -0.81
N SER A 46 0.52 -0.32 -1.58
CA SER A 46 0.96 -1.55 -2.24
C SER A 46 2.48 -1.63 -2.28
N GLN A 47 3.05 -2.81 -2.43
CA GLN A 47 4.46 -2.96 -2.79
C GLN A 47 4.71 -2.66 -4.28
N SER A 48 3.68 -2.79 -5.11
CA SER A 48 3.77 -2.68 -6.57
C SER A 48 3.42 -1.27 -7.04
N VAL A 49 4.39 -0.58 -7.64
CA VAL A 49 4.14 0.69 -8.36
C VAL A 49 3.09 0.49 -9.47
N GLY A 50 3.12 -0.66 -10.15
CA GLY A 50 2.15 -0.97 -11.19
C GLY A 50 0.70 -1.05 -10.66
N MET A 51 0.50 -1.66 -9.47
CA MET A 51 -0.83 -1.70 -8.82
C MET A 51 -1.30 -0.30 -8.42
N ILE A 52 -0.41 0.50 -7.84
CA ILE A 52 -0.70 1.90 -7.49
C ILE A 52 -1.12 2.68 -8.74
N ASN A 53 -0.40 2.54 -9.86
CA ASN A 53 -0.73 3.25 -11.09
C ASN A 53 -2.07 2.79 -11.71
N LEU A 54 -2.40 1.49 -11.65
CA LEU A 54 -3.69 0.98 -12.12
C LEU A 54 -4.85 1.51 -11.24
N ALA A 55 -4.69 1.48 -9.92
CA ALA A 55 -5.67 2.03 -9.01
C ALA A 55 -5.86 3.54 -9.22
N ALA A 56 -4.75 4.28 -9.37
CA ALA A 56 -4.78 5.70 -9.67
C ALA A 56 -5.56 6.01 -10.96
N ALA A 57 -5.29 5.26 -12.04
CA ALA A 57 -5.98 5.47 -13.31
C ALA A 57 -7.49 5.21 -13.22
N ARG A 58 -7.94 4.19 -12.46
CA ARG A 58 -9.36 3.92 -12.27
C ARG A 58 -10.06 4.96 -11.39
N LEU A 59 -9.41 5.37 -10.29
CA LEU A 59 -9.94 6.41 -9.41
C LEU A 59 -10.02 7.77 -10.12
N ASP A 60 -9.01 8.13 -10.92
CA ASP A 60 -9.03 9.35 -11.73
C ASP A 60 -10.19 9.32 -12.75
N ALA A 61 -10.38 8.19 -13.42
CA ALA A 61 -11.50 8.00 -14.34
C ALA A 61 -12.88 8.07 -13.66
N SER A 62 -12.98 7.77 -12.37
CA SER A 62 -14.20 7.96 -11.57
C SER A 62 -14.37 9.39 -11.05
N GLY A 63 -13.41 10.29 -11.30
CA GLY A 63 -13.43 11.68 -10.86
C GLY A 63 -12.92 11.92 -9.44
N ALA A 64 -12.31 10.92 -8.80
CA ALA A 64 -11.72 11.08 -7.47
C ALA A 64 -10.44 11.92 -7.51
N ARG A 65 -10.23 12.75 -6.50
CA ARG A 65 -9.03 13.57 -6.33
C ARG A 65 -7.92 12.73 -5.71
N ILE A 66 -6.86 12.46 -6.44
CA ILE A 66 -5.82 11.51 -6.04
C ILE A 66 -4.44 12.14 -5.92
N GLY A 67 -3.63 11.61 -4.99
CA GLY A 67 -2.20 11.89 -4.89
C GLY A 67 -1.40 10.60 -4.97
N VAL A 68 -0.46 10.51 -5.93
CA VAL A 68 0.39 9.32 -6.12
C VAL A 68 1.79 9.57 -5.55
N TYR A 69 2.16 8.75 -4.55
CA TYR A 69 3.42 8.86 -3.81
C TYR A 69 4.22 7.56 -3.89
N THR A 70 5.14 7.49 -4.83
CA THR A 70 6.00 6.32 -5.06
C THR A 70 7.46 6.73 -5.14
N GLY A 71 8.37 5.76 -5.27
CA GLY A 71 9.78 6.06 -5.54
C GLY A 71 10.03 6.78 -6.88
N GLN A 72 9.04 6.83 -7.78
CA GLN A 72 9.12 7.55 -9.06
C GLN A 72 8.57 8.98 -8.96
N THR A 73 7.91 9.34 -7.85
CA THR A 73 7.36 10.69 -7.64
C THR A 73 8.53 11.67 -7.43
N PRO A 74 8.63 12.74 -8.26
CA PRO A 74 9.69 13.71 -8.12
C PRO A 74 9.68 14.41 -6.75
N ASP A 75 10.84 14.61 -6.15
CA ASP A 75 10.96 15.17 -4.80
C ASP A 75 10.26 16.54 -4.65
N ARG A 76 10.31 17.36 -5.69
CA ARG A 76 9.65 18.68 -5.73
C ARG A 76 8.14 18.66 -5.51
N VAL A 77 7.46 17.53 -5.81
CA VAL A 77 5.99 17.41 -5.67
C VAL A 77 5.58 16.52 -4.49
N ARG A 78 6.54 15.84 -3.86
CA ARG A 78 6.24 14.93 -2.75
C ARG A 78 5.58 15.65 -1.58
N GLN A 79 6.16 16.79 -1.19
CA GLN A 79 5.62 17.56 -0.06
C GLN A 79 4.23 18.11 -0.38
N SER A 80 4.01 18.64 -1.59
CA SER A 80 2.69 19.16 -1.96
C SER A 80 1.59 18.10 -1.94
N ILE A 81 1.89 16.85 -2.33
CA ILE A 81 0.92 15.73 -2.23
C ILE A 81 0.53 15.49 -0.78
N ILE A 82 1.49 15.48 0.14
CA ILE A 82 1.23 15.31 1.57
C ILE A 82 0.39 16.48 2.11
N ASP A 83 0.78 17.70 1.80
CA ASP A 83 0.09 18.91 2.26
C ASP A 83 -1.35 18.98 1.72
N ASP A 84 -1.56 18.65 0.46
CA ASP A 84 -2.88 18.63 -0.16
C ASP A 84 -3.77 17.52 0.43
N PHE A 85 -3.20 16.35 0.74
CA PHE A 85 -3.93 15.30 1.43
C PHE A 85 -4.30 15.71 2.86
N GLN A 86 -3.37 16.27 3.61
CA GLN A 86 -3.62 16.76 4.98
C GLN A 86 -4.62 17.93 5.01
N ALA A 87 -4.67 18.71 3.95
CA ALA A 87 -5.67 19.79 3.80
C ALA A 87 -7.05 19.31 3.34
N GLY A 88 -7.26 17.99 3.11
CA GLY A 88 -8.52 17.41 2.65
C GLY A 88 -8.85 17.72 1.18
N LYS A 89 -7.86 18.12 0.39
CA LYS A 89 -8.02 18.39 -1.05
C LYS A 89 -7.99 17.11 -1.89
N LEU A 90 -7.48 16.03 -1.34
CA LEU A 90 -7.39 14.72 -2.00
C LEU A 90 -8.30 13.73 -1.29
N ASP A 91 -8.98 12.89 -2.07
CA ASP A 91 -9.83 11.81 -1.58
C ASP A 91 -8.99 10.55 -1.31
N PHE A 92 -7.96 10.31 -2.14
CA PHE A 92 -7.08 9.16 -1.99
C PHE A 92 -5.60 9.57 -2.04
N PHE A 93 -4.85 9.06 -1.08
CA PHE A 93 -3.38 9.02 -1.10
C PHE A 93 -2.93 7.62 -1.47
N LEU A 94 -2.31 7.44 -2.63
CA LEU A 94 -1.86 6.15 -3.14
C LEU A 94 -0.34 6.08 -3.08
N GLY A 95 0.19 5.16 -2.28
CA GLY A 95 1.62 5.06 -2.07
C GLY A 95 2.18 3.66 -2.12
N THR A 96 3.48 3.54 -2.39
CA THR A 96 4.17 2.27 -2.14
C THR A 96 4.55 2.18 -0.67
N ILE A 97 4.46 0.97 -0.08
CA ILE A 97 4.85 0.70 1.32
C ILE A 97 6.27 1.22 1.60
N LYS A 98 7.17 1.07 0.62
CA LYS A 98 8.55 1.55 0.75
C LYS A 98 8.62 3.09 0.83
N ALA A 99 7.95 3.79 -0.06
CA ALA A 99 7.94 5.26 -0.08
C ALA A 99 7.19 5.83 1.13
N GLY A 100 6.07 5.20 1.53
CA GLY A 100 5.33 5.55 2.74
C GLY A 100 6.15 5.37 4.03
N GLY A 101 7.22 4.57 4.03
CA GLY A 101 8.15 4.41 5.15
C GLY A 101 9.01 5.65 5.46
N GLU A 102 9.01 6.71 4.64
CA GLU A 102 9.89 7.87 4.71
C GLU A 102 9.42 9.01 5.63
N GLY A 103 8.82 8.72 6.78
CA GLY A 103 8.57 9.75 7.82
C GLY A 103 7.37 10.67 7.56
N ILE A 104 6.53 10.39 6.56
CA ILE A 104 5.33 11.18 6.25
C ILE A 104 4.24 11.04 7.31
N THR A 105 3.38 12.03 7.42
CA THR A 105 2.22 12.03 8.33
C THR A 105 0.93 12.12 7.53
N LEU A 106 -0.02 11.22 7.78
CA LEU A 106 -1.27 11.08 7.03
C LEU A 106 -2.48 10.98 7.99
N THR A 107 -2.47 11.75 9.08
CA THR A 107 -3.46 11.68 10.16
C THR A 107 -4.83 12.25 9.82
N THR A 108 -4.98 12.91 8.68
CA THR A 108 -6.30 13.32 8.15
C THR A 108 -7.19 12.12 7.82
N SER A 109 -6.59 10.99 7.44
CA SER A 109 -7.32 9.75 7.19
C SER A 109 -7.43 8.90 8.45
N SER A 110 -8.60 8.31 8.66
CA SER A 110 -8.83 7.20 9.59
C SER A 110 -9.10 5.88 8.87
N THR A 111 -8.91 5.83 7.55
CA THR A 111 -9.11 4.62 6.74
C THR A 111 -7.89 4.35 5.89
N MET A 112 -7.38 3.12 6.00
CA MET A 112 -6.22 2.65 5.26
C MET A 112 -6.54 1.36 4.54
N ALA A 113 -6.08 1.24 3.29
CA ALA A 113 -6.25 0.06 2.47
C ALA A 113 -4.90 -0.49 1.99
N PHE A 114 -4.77 -1.80 1.94
CA PHE A 114 -3.61 -2.48 1.39
C PHE A 114 -4.03 -3.42 0.26
N PHE A 115 -3.44 -3.25 -0.92
CA PHE A 115 -3.55 -4.24 -1.99
C PHE A 115 -2.69 -5.48 -1.73
N ASP A 116 -1.57 -5.29 -1.08
CA ASP A 116 -0.64 -6.34 -0.68
C ASP A 116 0.20 -5.86 0.51
N ARG A 117 0.71 -6.81 1.28
CA ARG A 117 1.56 -6.57 2.44
C ARG A 117 3.02 -6.87 2.12
N ALA A 118 3.93 -6.16 2.74
CA ALA A 118 5.36 -6.48 2.67
C ALA A 118 5.65 -7.81 3.38
N TRP A 119 6.70 -8.53 2.95
CA TRP A 119 7.18 -9.76 3.57
C TRP A 119 7.75 -9.59 4.98
N GLY A 120 7.94 -8.36 5.43
CA GLY A 120 8.44 -8.02 6.75
C GLY A 120 7.40 -7.26 7.56
N PRO A 121 7.01 -7.75 8.76
CA PRO A 121 5.95 -7.14 9.56
C PRO A 121 6.28 -5.69 9.96
N PHE A 122 7.53 -5.35 10.22
CA PHE A 122 7.94 -3.99 10.55
C PHE A 122 7.63 -2.96 9.46
N ARG A 123 7.77 -3.34 8.19
CA ARG A 123 7.44 -2.43 7.07
C ARG A 123 5.94 -2.15 7.00
N ASN A 124 5.14 -3.17 7.26
CA ASN A 124 3.69 -3.02 7.31
C ASN A 124 3.31 -2.12 8.49
N LYS A 125 3.87 -2.38 9.67
CA LYS A 125 3.63 -1.55 10.86
C LYS A 125 4.07 -0.10 10.65
N GLN A 126 5.25 0.15 10.05
CA GLN A 126 5.67 1.50 9.69
C GLN A 126 4.69 2.22 8.77
N ALA A 127 4.10 1.51 7.78
CA ALA A 127 3.09 2.09 6.91
C ALA A 127 1.81 2.42 7.70
N GLU A 128 1.36 1.54 8.58
CA GLU A 128 0.19 1.75 9.45
C GLU A 128 0.39 2.96 10.38
N ASP A 129 1.58 3.12 10.93
CA ASP A 129 1.92 4.23 11.82
C ASP A 129 1.91 5.61 11.14
N ARG A 130 1.70 5.69 9.81
CA ARG A 130 1.52 6.98 9.09
C ARG A 130 0.16 7.61 9.37
N THR A 131 -0.85 6.80 9.55
CA THR A 131 -2.21 7.23 9.94
C THR A 131 -2.43 7.08 11.44
N HIS A 132 -1.88 6.02 12.06
CA HIS A 132 -1.96 5.77 13.51
C HIS A 132 -0.83 6.48 14.25
N ARG A 133 -0.86 7.80 14.28
CA ARG A 133 0.20 8.64 14.87
C ARG A 133 -0.39 9.65 15.85
N ALA A 134 0.46 10.27 16.67
CA ALA A 134 0.07 11.39 17.50
C ALA A 134 -0.61 12.48 16.67
N GLY A 135 -1.84 12.85 17.05
CA GLY A 135 -2.71 13.75 16.30
C GLY A 135 -3.89 13.05 15.59
N GLN A 136 -3.89 11.72 15.49
CA GLN A 136 -5.07 10.97 15.04
C GLN A 136 -6.13 10.97 16.15
N LYS A 137 -7.34 11.44 15.80
CA LYS A 137 -8.46 11.57 16.75
C LYS A 137 -9.46 10.42 16.66
N ASN A 138 -9.42 9.66 15.58
CA ASN A 138 -10.36 8.59 15.28
C ASN A 138 -9.68 7.23 15.33
N ALA A 139 -10.46 6.17 15.56
CA ALA A 139 -10.00 4.80 15.37
C ALA A 139 -9.61 4.60 13.90
N VAL A 140 -8.44 4.03 13.65
CA VAL A 140 -7.97 3.76 12.29
C VAL A 140 -8.50 2.40 11.83
N GLN A 141 -9.28 2.40 10.76
CA GLN A 141 -9.72 1.20 10.07
C GLN A 141 -8.68 0.79 9.04
N ILE A 142 -8.26 -0.47 9.08
CA ILE A 142 -7.33 -1.05 8.11
C ILE A 142 -8.05 -2.15 7.31
N VAL A 143 -8.04 -2.03 5.98
CA VAL A 143 -8.66 -2.96 5.05
C VAL A 143 -7.58 -3.63 4.19
N ASP A 144 -7.58 -4.95 4.14
CA ASP A 144 -6.69 -5.74 3.29
C ASP A 144 -7.46 -6.36 2.13
N PHE A 145 -7.06 -6.07 0.90
CA PHE A 145 -7.56 -6.74 -0.29
C PHE A 145 -6.77 -8.02 -0.54
N PHE A 146 -7.30 -9.11 -0.06
CA PHE A 146 -6.63 -10.40 0.01
C PHE A 146 -7.17 -11.37 -1.02
N ALA A 147 -6.28 -12.02 -1.78
CA ALA A 147 -6.63 -13.08 -2.72
C ALA A 147 -6.19 -14.46 -2.15
N PRO A 148 -7.12 -15.28 -1.65
CA PRO A 148 -6.78 -16.59 -1.09
C PRO A 148 -6.18 -17.53 -2.14
N GLY A 149 -5.27 -18.42 -1.71
CA GLY A 149 -4.60 -19.36 -2.62
C GLY A 149 -3.51 -18.76 -3.50
N THR A 150 -3.18 -17.47 -3.32
CA THR A 150 -2.12 -16.79 -4.05
C THR A 150 -0.89 -16.50 -3.16
N VAL A 151 0.04 -15.70 -3.67
CA VAL A 151 1.20 -15.21 -2.89
C VAL A 151 0.77 -14.48 -1.62
N ASP A 152 -0.42 -13.87 -1.58
CA ASP A 152 -0.92 -13.17 -0.41
C ASP A 152 -1.02 -14.10 0.80
N SER A 153 -1.47 -15.34 0.60
CA SER A 153 -1.54 -16.35 1.67
C SER A 153 -0.16 -16.64 2.27
N ARG A 154 0.87 -16.72 1.43
CA ARG A 154 2.26 -16.92 1.90
C ARG A 154 2.77 -15.71 2.67
N VAL A 155 2.55 -14.50 2.13
CA VAL A 155 2.95 -13.25 2.80
C VAL A 155 2.29 -13.13 4.16
N ARG A 156 0.98 -13.41 4.25
CA ARG A 156 0.22 -13.37 5.50
C ARG A 156 0.79 -14.35 6.53
N ASN A 157 0.95 -15.62 6.15
CA ASN A 157 1.47 -16.63 7.07
C ASN A 157 2.90 -16.29 7.54
N THR A 158 3.77 -15.88 6.61
CA THR A 158 5.13 -15.44 6.95
C THR A 158 5.14 -14.26 7.93
N ASN A 159 4.23 -13.29 7.78
CA ASN A 159 4.12 -12.18 8.71
C ASN A 159 3.63 -12.63 10.09
N ILE A 160 2.66 -13.54 10.17
CA ILE A 160 2.18 -14.12 11.42
C ILE A 160 3.33 -14.83 12.15
N ASP A 161 4.07 -15.70 11.46
CA ASP A 161 5.19 -16.47 12.05
C ASP A 161 6.29 -15.54 12.56
N LYS A 162 6.64 -14.51 11.77
CA LYS A 162 7.64 -13.52 12.16
C LYS A 162 7.20 -12.69 13.36
N TRP A 163 5.92 -12.30 13.44
CA TRP A 163 5.39 -11.60 14.61
C TRP A 163 5.44 -12.49 15.86
N ALA A 164 5.04 -13.76 15.77
CA ALA A 164 5.13 -14.71 16.87
C ALA A 164 6.58 -14.84 17.38
N THR A 165 7.54 -15.00 16.47
CA THR A 165 8.96 -15.05 16.83
C THR A 165 9.46 -13.78 17.50
N LEU A 166 9.07 -12.61 16.98
CA LEU A 166 9.48 -11.32 17.56
C LEU A 166 8.91 -11.10 18.95
N LYS A 167 7.64 -11.46 19.20
CA LYS A 167 7.04 -11.41 20.56
C LYS A 167 7.82 -12.25 21.56
N LEU A 168 8.22 -13.46 21.17
CA LEU A 168 9.05 -14.33 22.03
C LEU A 168 10.42 -13.72 22.36
N ILE A 169 11.07 -13.09 21.36
CA ILE A 169 12.40 -12.48 21.55
C ILE A 169 12.34 -11.21 22.39
N LEU A 170 11.32 -10.37 22.17
CA LEU A 170 11.20 -9.06 22.81
C LEU A 170 10.49 -9.11 24.16
N GLY A 171 9.92 -10.25 24.55
CA GLY A 171 9.15 -10.40 25.78
C GLY A 171 7.90 -9.49 25.83
N ASP A 172 7.37 -9.12 24.66
CA ASP A 172 6.25 -8.19 24.55
C ASP A 172 4.94 -8.97 24.48
N ASP A 173 4.29 -9.15 25.66
CA ASP A 173 2.97 -9.77 25.80
C ASP A 173 1.83 -8.82 25.40
N ARG A 174 2.12 -7.64 24.88
CA ARG A 174 1.09 -6.73 24.37
C ARG A 174 0.45 -7.35 23.14
N GLU A 175 -0.81 -7.76 23.28
CA GLU A 175 -1.64 -8.21 22.18
C GLU A 175 -1.66 -7.12 21.10
N GLY A 176 -1.00 -7.43 19.98
CA GLY A 176 -1.09 -6.58 18.79
C GLY A 176 -2.50 -6.69 18.24
N VAL A 177 -3.21 -5.60 18.29
CA VAL A 177 -4.46 -5.36 17.56
C VAL A 177 -4.21 -5.44 16.06
#